data_7ae1b16479f717285459d60a43aa1a1b
#
_entry.id   7ae1b16479f717285459d60a43aa1a1b
#
_cell.length_a   1.000
_cell.length_b   1.000
_cell.length_c   1.000
_cell.angle_alpha   90.00
_cell.angle_beta   90.00
_cell.angle_gamma   90.00
#
_symmetry.space_group_name_H-M   'P 1'
#
loop_
_entity.id
_entity.type
_entity.pdbx_description
1 polymer ?
#
loop_
_entity_poly.entity_id
_entity_poly.type
_entity_poly.pdbx_seq_one_letter_code
_entity_poly.pdbx_strand_id
1 'polypeptide(L)'
;MLEIKSLRKNFESGTEALKGVDLKINKGEFVSILGPSGSGKTTLLRSINGLENIDSGEIFLDNKKIDRIYLPEVQKKTGMIFQEFNLVNNLSTINNVLTGLLNSSSKFLSMFYLFTREQKLEALQSLETVDLLDKAYSRADELSGGQRQRVGIARAIIKKPLLLLADEPVASLDPKVSNLIMSLLKKINKEFNITILCNLHQIELATRYSDRIVGLLDGAIMFDESTQNINKANINQIYQ
;
A
#
# COMPACT_ATOMS: atom_id res chain seq x y z
N MET A 1 -8.18 13.13 5.42
CA MET A 1 -8.31 11.68 5.32
C MET A 1 -7.19 10.97 6.12
N LEU A 2 -5.94 11.07 5.73
CA LEU A 2 -4.76 10.68 6.53
C LEU A 2 -4.02 11.94 6.97
N GLU A 3 -3.67 12.05 8.26
CA GLU A 3 -2.86 13.14 8.82
C GLU A 3 -1.81 12.54 9.77
N ILE A 4 -0.58 12.92 9.59
CA ILE A 4 0.58 12.48 10.36
C ILE A 4 1.21 13.74 10.95
N LYS A 5 1.51 13.70 12.27
CA LYS A 5 2.08 14.85 13.01
C LYS A 5 3.34 14.41 13.74
N SER A 6 4.46 15.03 13.38
CA SER A 6 5.76 14.92 14.02
C SER A 6 6.18 13.47 14.31
N LEU A 7 5.95 12.57 13.34
CA LEU A 7 6.13 11.14 13.49
C LEU A 7 7.62 10.79 13.60
N ARG A 8 7.99 10.09 14.68
CA ARG A 8 9.37 9.62 14.92
C ARG A 8 9.41 8.11 15.12
N LYS A 9 10.48 7.51 14.58
CA LYS A 9 10.78 6.10 14.77
C LYS A 9 12.28 5.87 14.83
N ASN A 10 12.72 5.26 15.94
CA ASN A 10 14.08 4.76 16.13
C ASN A 10 14.04 3.23 16.23
N PHE A 11 15.01 2.58 15.63
CA PHE A 11 15.23 1.15 15.80
C PHE A 11 16.27 0.89 16.89
N GLU A 12 16.24 -0.27 17.51
CA GLU A 12 17.19 -0.69 18.54
C GLU A 12 18.65 -0.65 18.05
N SER A 13 18.86 -0.75 16.73
CA SER A 13 20.18 -0.55 16.10
C SER A 13 20.73 0.87 16.20
N GLY A 14 19.98 1.82 16.77
CA GLY A 14 20.33 3.24 16.83
C GLY A 14 19.96 4.03 15.56
N THR A 15 19.32 3.39 14.57
CA THR A 15 18.91 4.06 13.33
C THR A 15 17.61 4.84 13.55
N GLU A 16 17.67 6.18 13.39
CA GLU A 16 16.48 7.04 13.38
C GLU A 16 15.84 7.01 11.97
N ALA A 17 14.84 6.15 11.81
CA ALA A 17 14.20 5.91 10.51
C ALA A 17 13.18 6.99 10.11
N LEU A 18 12.57 7.67 11.09
CA LEU A 18 11.65 8.81 10.87
C LEU A 18 11.98 9.92 11.87
N LYS A 19 12.18 11.14 11.36
CA LYS A 19 12.73 12.29 12.12
C LYS A 19 11.72 13.43 12.24
N GLY A 20 10.47 13.13 12.66
CA GLY A 20 9.45 14.16 12.82
C GLY A 20 8.71 14.45 11.51
N VAL A 21 8.20 13.38 10.89
CA VAL A 21 7.47 13.48 9.62
C VAL A 21 6.09 14.08 9.85
N ASP A 22 5.79 15.15 9.12
CA ASP A 22 4.45 15.76 9.00
C ASP A 22 3.93 15.51 7.58
N LEU A 23 2.73 14.89 7.45
CA LEU A 23 2.14 14.60 6.14
C LEU A 23 0.62 14.60 6.23
N LYS A 24 -0.03 15.26 5.27
CA LYS A 24 -1.48 15.24 5.14
C LYS A 24 -1.89 14.79 3.75
N ILE A 25 -2.80 13.80 3.67
CA ILE A 25 -3.29 13.26 2.40
C ILE A 25 -4.81 13.41 2.35
N ASN A 26 -5.32 13.92 1.23
CA ASN A 26 -6.74 14.12 1.02
C ASN A 26 -7.41 12.81 0.52
N LYS A 27 -8.73 12.75 0.65
CA LYS A 27 -9.51 11.61 0.17
C LYS A 27 -9.44 11.52 -1.35
N GLY A 28 -9.21 10.30 -1.87
CA GLY A 28 -9.13 10.02 -3.29
C GLY A 28 -7.82 10.48 -3.97
N GLU A 29 -6.88 11.04 -3.21
CA GLU A 29 -5.57 11.45 -3.72
C GLU A 29 -4.66 10.23 -3.97
N PHE A 30 -3.90 10.24 -5.06
CA PHE A 30 -2.83 9.29 -5.29
C PHE A 30 -1.49 9.97 -5.02
N VAL A 31 -0.86 9.66 -3.90
CA VAL A 31 0.43 10.24 -3.48
C VAL A 31 1.52 9.19 -3.62
N SER A 32 2.64 9.56 -4.26
CA SER A 32 3.86 8.76 -4.28
C SER A 32 4.91 9.32 -3.32
N ILE A 33 5.59 8.44 -2.60
CA ILE A 33 6.78 8.77 -1.82
C ILE A 33 8.00 8.32 -2.61
N LEU A 34 8.87 9.26 -2.95
CA LEU A 34 10.16 9.04 -3.58
C LEU A 34 11.29 9.18 -2.56
N GLY A 35 12.38 8.46 -2.77
CA GLY A 35 13.61 8.55 -1.99
C GLY A 35 14.49 7.32 -2.18
N PRO A 36 15.78 7.40 -1.83
CA PRO A 36 16.71 6.29 -1.92
C PRO A 36 16.33 5.13 -0.99
N SER A 37 16.99 3.99 -1.16
CA SER A 37 16.88 2.89 -0.21
C SER A 37 17.31 3.35 1.18
N GLY A 38 16.59 2.93 2.22
CA GLY A 38 16.88 3.34 3.61
C GLY A 38 16.34 4.72 4.02
N SER A 39 15.69 5.48 3.14
CA SER A 39 15.16 6.81 3.49
C SER A 39 13.97 6.82 4.48
N GLY A 40 13.43 5.65 4.86
CA GLY A 40 12.31 5.54 5.81
C GLY A 40 10.93 5.28 5.18
N LYS A 41 10.80 5.16 3.85
CA LYS A 41 9.52 4.97 3.14
C LYS A 41 8.70 3.77 3.64
N THR A 42 9.30 2.60 3.68
CA THR A 42 8.65 1.36 4.17
C THR A 42 8.27 1.49 5.64
N THR A 43 9.13 2.09 6.46
CA THR A 43 8.85 2.36 7.89
C THR A 43 7.62 3.25 8.03
N LEU A 44 7.51 4.32 7.22
CA LEU A 44 6.36 5.21 7.24
C LEU A 44 5.05 4.47 6.89
N LEU A 45 5.02 3.67 5.81
CA LEU A 45 3.83 2.90 5.44
C LEU A 45 3.45 1.87 6.52
N ARG A 46 4.45 1.17 7.07
CA ARG A 46 4.23 0.17 8.13
C ARG A 46 3.71 0.80 9.42
N SER A 47 4.19 2.01 9.77
CA SER A 47 3.69 2.76 10.93
C SER A 47 2.22 3.14 10.76
N ILE A 48 1.80 3.58 9.57
CA ILE A 48 0.40 3.93 9.28
C ILE A 48 -0.53 2.72 9.46
N ASN A 49 -0.09 1.52 9.04
CA ASN A 49 -0.88 0.29 9.15
C ASN A 49 -0.71 -0.44 10.50
N GLY A 50 0.10 0.12 11.41
CA GLY A 50 0.39 -0.46 12.72
C GLY A 50 1.20 -1.76 12.69
N LEU A 51 1.93 -2.00 11.60
CA LEU A 51 2.90 -3.10 11.47
C LEU A 51 4.25 -2.72 12.09
N GLU A 52 4.48 -1.42 12.31
CA GLU A 52 5.64 -0.87 13.01
C GLU A 52 5.16 0.09 14.09
N ASN A 53 5.69 -0.06 15.31
CA ASN A 53 5.38 0.85 16.42
C ASN A 53 6.12 2.17 16.23
N ILE A 54 5.45 3.27 16.54
CA ILE A 54 6.03 4.62 16.55
C ILE A 54 6.56 4.94 17.95
N ASP A 55 7.60 5.78 18.05
CA ASP A 55 8.15 6.22 19.33
C ASP A 55 7.46 7.49 19.82
N SER A 56 7.16 8.43 18.90
CA SER A 56 6.44 9.66 19.19
C SER A 56 5.73 10.19 17.95
N GLY A 57 4.90 11.21 18.15
CA GLY A 57 4.03 11.76 17.12
C GLY A 57 2.64 11.11 17.09
N GLU A 58 1.85 11.48 16.11
CA GLU A 58 0.47 11.04 16.00
C GLU A 58 0.09 10.75 14.55
N ILE A 59 -0.73 9.72 14.36
CA ILE A 59 -1.32 9.38 13.06
C ILE A 59 -2.84 9.38 13.21
N PHE A 60 -3.53 10.05 12.28
CA PHE A 60 -4.98 10.09 12.23
C PHE A 60 -5.46 9.53 10.90
N LEU A 61 -6.43 8.64 10.94
CA LEU A 61 -7.16 8.17 9.77
C LEU A 61 -8.62 8.54 9.94
N ASP A 62 -9.17 9.30 8.97
CA ASP A 62 -10.54 9.76 8.98
C ASP A 62 -10.89 10.53 10.29
N ASN A 63 -10.01 11.46 10.70
CA ASN A 63 -10.04 12.27 11.91
C ASN A 63 -10.00 11.49 13.25
N LYS A 64 -9.71 10.19 13.22
CA LYS A 64 -9.53 9.38 14.41
C LYS A 64 -8.06 9.01 14.58
N LYS A 65 -7.53 9.26 15.79
CA LYS A 65 -6.14 8.90 16.14
C LYS A 65 -5.97 7.40 16.09
N ILE A 66 -4.89 6.95 15.46
CA ILE A 66 -4.49 5.55 15.44
C ILE A 66 -3.77 5.26 16.76
N ASP A 67 -4.42 4.48 17.62
CA ASP A 67 -3.89 3.94 18.86
C ASP A 67 -4.17 2.43 18.92
N ARG A 68 -3.76 1.79 20.00
CA ARG A 68 -3.98 0.34 20.19
C ARG A 68 -5.45 -0.07 20.12
N ILE A 69 -6.36 0.81 20.52
CA ILE A 69 -7.81 0.53 20.56
C ILE A 69 -8.39 0.67 19.13
N TYR A 70 -7.99 1.70 18.40
CA TYR A 70 -8.52 1.99 17.06
C TYR A 70 -7.80 1.23 15.95
N LEU A 71 -6.59 0.70 16.20
CA LEU A 71 -5.78 -0.03 15.21
C LEU A 71 -6.54 -1.15 14.47
N PRO A 72 -7.37 -2.00 15.10
CA PRO A 72 -8.15 -3.02 14.38
C PRO A 72 -9.11 -2.42 13.35
N GLU A 73 -9.72 -1.26 13.65
CA GLU A 73 -10.59 -0.54 12.72
C GLU A 73 -9.79 0.06 11.55
N VAL A 74 -8.59 0.59 11.82
CA VAL A 74 -7.66 1.08 10.78
C VAL A 74 -7.31 -0.04 9.82
N GLN A 75 -6.93 -1.20 10.33
CA GLN A 75 -6.56 -2.37 9.51
C GLN A 75 -7.73 -2.91 8.68
N LYS A 76 -8.98 -2.72 9.09
CA LYS A 76 -10.15 -3.01 8.25
C LYS A 76 -10.32 -2.00 7.12
N LYS A 77 -9.98 -0.72 7.36
CA LYS A 77 -10.13 0.40 6.42
C LYS A 77 -8.91 0.62 5.51
N THR A 78 -7.80 -0.07 5.76
CA THR A 78 -6.57 0.04 4.97
C THR A 78 -6.26 -1.26 4.24
N GLY A 79 -5.86 -1.18 2.98
CA GLY A 79 -5.26 -2.27 2.22
C GLY A 79 -3.74 -2.11 2.19
N MET A 80 -3.00 -3.22 2.23
CA MET A 80 -1.54 -3.20 2.09
C MET A 80 -1.11 -4.07 0.93
N ILE A 81 -0.33 -3.49 0.02
CA ILE A 81 0.36 -4.18 -1.07
C ILE A 81 1.83 -4.22 -0.68
N PHE A 82 2.40 -5.41 -0.63
CA PHE A 82 3.78 -5.64 -0.22
C PHE A 82 4.71 -5.80 -1.43
N GLN A 83 5.97 -5.48 -1.25
CA GLN A 83 7.02 -5.63 -2.25
C GLN A 83 7.19 -7.09 -2.70
N GLU A 84 7.16 -8.06 -1.79
CA GLU A 84 7.33 -9.50 -2.04
C GLU A 84 5.99 -10.23 -2.18
N PHE A 85 4.97 -9.68 -2.80
CA PHE A 85 3.64 -10.26 -3.00
C PHE A 85 2.98 -10.84 -1.73
N ASN A 86 3.73 -11.51 -0.85
CA ASN A 86 3.32 -12.18 0.39
C ASN A 86 2.10 -13.11 0.16
N LEU A 87 2.14 -13.89 -0.91
CA LEU A 87 1.14 -14.90 -1.22
C LEU A 87 1.54 -16.24 -0.60
N VAL A 88 0.53 -17.02 -0.23
CA VAL A 88 0.71 -18.41 0.17
C VAL A 88 0.76 -19.26 -1.09
N ASN A 89 1.95 -19.75 -1.45
CA ASN A 89 2.25 -20.37 -2.74
C ASN A 89 1.36 -21.57 -3.09
N ASN A 90 1.07 -22.43 -2.12
CA ASN A 90 0.27 -23.65 -2.29
C ASN A 90 -1.26 -23.41 -2.23
N LEU A 91 -1.71 -22.19 -1.97
CA LEU A 91 -3.12 -21.82 -2.03
C LEU A 91 -3.52 -21.36 -3.43
N SER A 92 -4.79 -21.57 -3.77
CA SER A 92 -5.38 -20.98 -4.98
C SER A 92 -5.40 -19.45 -4.91
N THR A 93 -5.47 -18.82 -6.09
CA THR A 93 -5.57 -17.37 -6.26
C THR A 93 -6.73 -16.78 -5.45
N ILE A 94 -7.92 -17.37 -5.56
CA ILE A 94 -9.10 -16.92 -4.81
C ILE A 94 -8.89 -17.05 -3.29
N ASN A 95 -8.26 -18.12 -2.82
CA ASN A 95 -7.99 -18.28 -1.40
C ASN A 95 -6.96 -17.27 -0.89
N ASN A 96 -5.96 -16.92 -1.69
CA ASN A 96 -5.05 -15.82 -1.37
C ASN A 96 -5.79 -14.49 -1.24
N VAL A 97 -6.73 -14.17 -2.14
CA VAL A 97 -7.54 -12.96 -2.05
C VAL A 97 -8.42 -12.96 -0.80
N LEU A 98 -9.06 -14.08 -0.49
CA LEU A 98 -9.89 -14.24 0.71
C LEU A 98 -9.14 -14.03 2.03
N THR A 99 -7.79 -14.25 2.06
CA THR A 99 -7.00 -13.91 3.26
C THR A 99 -7.07 -12.42 3.62
N GLY A 100 -7.39 -11.54 2.66
CA GLY A 100 -7.62 -10.12 2.92
C GLY A 100 -8.78 -9.84 3.89
N LEU A 101 -9.72 -10.77 4.04
CA LEU A 101 -10.88 -10.65 4.93
C LEU A 101 -10.66 -11.23 6.35
N LEU A 102 -9.50 -11.84 6.64
CA LEU A 102 -9.26 -12.54 7.91
C LEU A 102 -9.48 -11.65 9.15
N ASN A 103 -9.10 -10.37 9.08
CA ASN A 103 -9.30 -9.42 10.18
C ASN A 103 -10.76 -8.97 10.37
N SER A 104 -11.64 -9.23 9.40
CA SER A 104 -13.05 -8.87 9.44
C SER A 104 -13.98 -10.07 9.63
N SER A 105 -13.44 -11.28 9.50
CA SER A 105 -14.18 -12.54 9.64
C SER A 105 -14.08 -13.10 11.06
N SER A 106 -15.01 -13.97 11.45
CA SER A 106 -14.92 -14.72 12.71
C SER A 106 -13.60 -15.49 12.76
N LYS A 107 -12.79 -15.30 13.81
CA LYS A 107 -11.48 -15.97 13.98
C LYS A 107 -11.57 -17.48 13.86
N PHE A 108 -12.66 -18.08 14.34
CA PHE A 108 -12.90 -19.52 14.31
C PHE A 108 -13.14 -20.04 12.88
N LEU A 109 -13.98 -19.37 12.09
CA LEU A 109 -14.27 -19.75 10.70
C LEU A 109 -13.06 -19.51 9.79
N SER A 110 -12.32 -18.44 10.04
CA SER A 110 -11.10 -18.09 9.31
C SER A 110 -10.00 -19.16 9.46
N MET A 111 -9.88 -19.77 10.64
CA MET A 111 -8.87 -20.80 10.91
C MET A 111 -9.07 -22.07 10.07
N PHE A 112 -10.31 -22.36 9.63
CA PHE A 112 -10.65 -23.49 8.76
C PHE A 112 -10.87 -23.11 7.30
N TYR A 113 -10.51 -21.85 6.88
CA TYR A 113 -10.78 -21.33 5.53
C TYR A 113 -12.25 -21.41 5.09
N LEU A 114 -13.18 -21.37 6.05
CA LEU A 114 -14.61 -21.42 5.78
C LEU A 114 -15.13 -20.01 5.49
N PHE A 115 -15.11 -19.65 4.21
CA PHE A 115 -15.64 -18.38 3.72
C PHE A 115 -17.08 -18.55 3.21
N THR A 116 -17.91 -17.53 3.43
CA THR A 116 -19.30 -17.53 2.95
C THR A 116 -19.36 -17.43 1.42
N ARG A 117 -20.54 -17.69 0.86
CA ARG A 117 -20.76 -17.52 -0.58
C ARG A 117 -20.55 -16.08 -1.02
N GLU A 118 -21.00 -15.11 -0.21
CA GLU A 118 -20.84 -13.68 -0.46
C GLU A 118 -19.35 -13.30 -0.49
N GLN A 119 -18.56 -13.75 0.47
CA GLN A 119 -17.11 -13.51 0.51
C GLN A 119 -16.39 -14.08 -0.72
N LYS A 120 -16.80 -15.27 -1.18
CA LYS A 120 -16.24 -15.85 -2.41
C LYS A 120 -16.61 -15.04 -3.66
N LEU A 121 -17.83 -14.51 -3.72
CA LEU A 121 -18.25 -13.62 -4.80
C LEU A 121 -17.45 -12.30 -4.77
N GLU A 122 -17.23 -11.68 -3.60
CA GLU A 122 -16.39 -10.49 -3.46
C GLU A 122 -14.94 -10.75 -3.88
N ALA A 123 -14.41 -11.95 -3.59
CA ALA A 123 -13.07 -12.34 -4.05
C ALA A 123 -13.00 -12.49 -5.57
N LEU A 124 -14.02 -13.09 -6.21
CA LEU A 124 -14.10 -13.19 -7.67
C LEU A 124 -14.21 -11.81 -8.33
N GLN A 125 -15.02 -10.90 -7.78
CA GLN A 125 -15.12 -9.52 -8.25
C GLN A 125 -13.78 -8.76 -8.12
N SER A 126 -13.06 -9.00 -7.01
CA SER A 126 -11.73 -8.42 -6.82
C SER A 126 -10.71 -8.95 -7.83
N LEU A 127 -10.82 -10.25 -8.19
CA LEU A 127 -9.99 -10.85 -9.25
C LEU A 127 -10.37 -10.35 -10.64
N GLU A 128 -11.64 -10.12 -10.90
CA GLU A 128 -12.11 -9.50 -12.15
C GLU A 128 -11.56 -8.07 -12.30
N THR A 129 -11.57 -7.28 -11.21
CA THR A 129 -11.00 -5.91 -11.20
C THR A 129 -9.53 -5.87 -11.61
N VAL A 130 -8.78 -6.95 -11.34
CA VAL A 130 -7.35 -7.07 -11.69
C VAL A 130 -7.09 -7.95 -12.92
N ASP A 131 -8.11 -8.28 -13.72
CA ASP A 131 -8.05 -9.13 -14.92
C ASP A 131 -7.41 -10.52 -14.65
N LEU A 132 -7.86 -11.20 -13.58
CA LEU A 132 -7.39 -12.54 -13.19
C LEU A 132 -8.53 -13.51 -12.83
N LEU A 133 -9.76 -13.25 -13.31
CA LEU A 133 -10.90 -14.11 -13.01
C LEU A 133 -10.69 -15.54 -13.56
N ASP A 134 -10.09 -15.67 -14.75
CA ASP A 134 -9.74 -16.95 -15.39
C ASP A 134 -8.73 -17.78 -14.59
N LYS A 135 -7.95 -17.15 -13.69
CA LYS A 135 -6.95 -17.76 -12.83
C LYS A 135 -7.41 -17.94 -11.38
N ALA A 136 -8.70 -17.75 -11.09
CA ALA A 136 -9.23 -17.78 -9.73
C ALA A 136 -8.87 -19.08 -8.97
N TYR A 137 -8.83 -20.20 -9.66
CA TYR A 137 -8.55 -21.51 -9.06
C TYR A 137 -7.14 -22.04 -9.31
N SER A 138 -6.30 -21.32 -10.07
CA SER A 138 -4.88 -21.64 -10.24
C SER A 138 -4.12 -21.42 -8.93
N ARG A 139 -3.07 -22.19 -8.68
CA ARG A 139 -2.19 -22.00 -7.52
C ARG A 139 -1.34 -20.74 -7.70
N ALA A 140 -0.99 -20.08 -6.59
CA ALA A 140 -0.20 -18.86 -6.63
C ALA A 140 1.24 -19.07 -7.16
N ASP A 141 1.83 -20.26 -6.96
CA ASP A 141 3.15 -20.61 -7.48
C ASP A 141 3.18 -20.85 -9.01
N GLU A 142 2.02 -21.06 -9.64
CA GLU A 142 1.89 -21.22 -11.09
C GLU A 142 1.79 -19.87 -11.83
N LEU A 143 1.68 -18.76 -11.09
CA LEU A 143 1.49 -17.42 -11.64
C LEU A 143 2.82 -16.72 -11.94
N SER A 144 2.83 -15.89 -13.00
CA SER A 144 3.94 -14.97 -13.26
C SER A 144 4.07 -13.90 -12.16
N GLY A 145 5.23 -13.21 -12.07
CA GLY A 145 5.44 -12.14 -11.09
C GLY A 145 4.37 -11.04 -11.16
N GLY A 146 4.03 -10.57 -12.35
CA GLY A 146 2.97 -9.58 -12.54
C GLY A 146 1.58 -10.09 -12.18
N GLN A 147 1.28 -11.38 -12.42
CA GLN A 147 0.04 -12.00 -11.99
C GLN A 147 -0.01 -12.11 -10.45
N ARG A 148 1.07 -12.54 -9.81
CA ARG A 148 1.18 -12.56 -8.34
C ARG A 148 0.97 -11.19 -7.72
N GLN A 149 1.54 -10.14 -8.33
CA GLN A 149 1.31 -8.76 -7.87
C GLN A 149 -0.16 -8.36 -7.98
N ARG A 150 -0.83 -8.68 -9.09
CA ARG A 150 -2.27 -8.43 -9.26
C ARG A 150 -3.12 -9.18 -8.23
N VAL A 151 -2.76 -10.41 -7.85
CA VAL A 151 -3.42 -11.12 -6.74
C VAL A 151 -3.21 -10.38 -5.41
N GLY A 152 -2.00 -9.87 -5.14
CA GLY A 152 -1.72 -9.03 -3.97
C GLY A 152 -2.58 -7.76 -3.92
N ILE A 153 -2.81 -7.13 -5.09
CA ILE A 153 -3.72 -5.98 -5.22
C ILE A 153 -5.17 -6.39 -4.95
N ALA A 154 -5.65 -7.48 -5.57
CA ALA A 154 -7.00 -8.00 -5.34
C ALA A 154 -7.25 -8.30 -3.85
N ARG A 155 -6.28 -8.92 -3.18
CA ARG A 155 -6.31 -9.17 -1.73
C ARG A 155 -6.39 -7.88 -0.91
N ALA A 156 -5.71 -6.83 -1.35
CA ALA A 156 -5.72 -5.55 -0.64
C ALA A 156 -7.04 -4.79 -0.81
N ILE A 157 -7.72 -4.93 -1.97
CA ILE A 157 -8.96 -4.19 -2.27
C ILE A 157 -10.25 -4.93 -1.89
N ILE A 158 -10.22 -6.25 -1.63
CA ILE A 158 -11.43 -7.05 -1.34
C ILE A 158 -12.26 -6.47 -0.18
N LYS A 159 -11.60 -5.86 0.80
CA LYS A 159 -12.27 -5.21 1.95
C LYS A 159 -12.72 -3.78 1.67
N LYS A 160 -12.66 -3.31 0.41
CA LYS A 160 -13.07 -1.97 -0.01
C LYS A 160 -12.44 -0.87 0.86
N PRO A 161 -11.10 -0.80 0.95
CA PRO A 161 -10.41 0.07 1.88
C PRO A 161 -10.60 1.56 1.52
N LEU A 162 -10.48 2.44 2.52
CA LEU A 162 -10.42 3.90 2.31
C LEU A 162 -9.01 4.33 1.86
N LEU A 163 -7.99 3.62 2.34
CA LEU A 163 -6.58 3.89 2.08
C LEU A 163 -5.88 2.61 1.61
N LEU A 164 -5.20 2.70 0.49
CA LEU A 164 -4.34 1.65 -0.03
C LEU A 164 -2.88 2.08 0.14
N LEU A 165 -2.12 1.30 0.88
CA LEU A 165 -0.69 1.47 1.11
C LEU A 165 0.06 0.51 0.20
N ALA A 166 0.89 1.01 -0.70
CA ALA A 166 1.65 0.20 -1.65
C ALA A 166 3.15 0.38 -1.44
N ASP A 167 3.80 -0.65 -0.90
CA ASP A 167 5.23 -0.64 -0.63
C ASP A 167 5.98 -1.24 -1.81
N GLU A 168 6.53 -0.38 -2.66
CA GLU A 168 7.29 -0.73 -3.86
C GLU A 168 6.59 -1.77 -4.77
N PRO A 169 5.35 -1.53 -5.22
CA PRO A 169 4.52 -2.54 -5.87
C PRO A 169 5.05 -3.02 -7.22
N VAL A 170 6.13 -2.43 -7.73
CA VAL A 170 6.71 -2.70 -9.06
C VAL A 170 8.22 -2.99 -9.03
N ALA A 171 8.85 -3.09 -7.85
CA ALA A 171 10.31 -3.17 -7.71
C ALA A 171 10.95 -4.38 -8.44
N SER A 172 10.24 -5.50 -8.52
CA SER A 172 10.77 -6.75 -9.10
C SER A 172 10.16 -7.09 -10.47
N LEU A 173 9.56 -6.10 -11.15
CA LEU A 173 8.83 -6.30 -12.39
C LEU A 173 9.51 -5.59 -13.56
N ASP A 174 9.36 -6.14 -14.76
CA ASP A 174 9.84 -5.47 -15.96
C ASP A 174 9.07 -4.16 -16.23
N PRO A 175 9.64 -3.21 -17.03
CA PRO A 175 9.02 -1.90 -17.24
C PRO A 175 7.62 -1.94 -17.82
N LYS A 176 7.30 -2.92 -18.68
CA LYS A 176 5.96 -3.05 -19.29
C LYS A 176 4.94 -3.47 -18.25
N VAL A 177 5.28 -4.49 -17.44
CA VAL A 177 4.41 -4.96 -16.34
C VAL A 177 4.29 -3.90 -15.25
N SER A 178 5.36 -3.17 -14.94
CA SER A 178 5.33 -2.05 -13.98
C SER A 178 4.32 -0.98 -14.39
N ASN A 179 4.30 -0.58 -15.67
CA ASN A 179 3.32 0.36 -16.19
C ASN A 179 1.87 -0.19 -16.11
N LEU A 180 1.66 -1.50 -16.37
CA LEU A 180 0.35 -2.13 -16.22
C LEU A 180 -0.13 -2.10 -14.76
N ILE A 181 0.73 -2.43 -13.80
CA ILE A 181 0.40 -2.39 -12.37
C ILE A 181 0.07 -0.95 -11.93
N MET A 182 0.87 0.04 -12.30
CA MET A 182 0.62 1.44 -11.94
C MET A 182 -0.67 1.98 -12.58
N SER A 183 -0.95 1.60 -13.83
CA SER A 183 -2.21 1.93 -14.51
C SER A 183 -3.41 1.31 -13.81
N LEU A 184 -3.29 0.05 -13.37
CA LEU A 184 -4.32 -0.64 -12.58
C LEU A 184 -4.58 0.07 -11.24
N LEU A 185 -3.52 0.46 -10.52
CA LEU A 185 -3.64 1.22 -9.27
C LEU A 185 -4.33 2.58 -9.50
N LYS A 186 -3.99 3.29 -10.59
CA LYS A 186 -4.65 4.56 -10.96
C LYS A 186 -6.13 4.35 -11.31
N LYS A 187 -6.46 3.27 -12.03
CA LYS A 187 -7.85 2.88 -12.32
C LYS A 187 -8.63 2.65 -11.02
N ILE A 188 -8.09 1.82 -10.12
CA ILE A 188 -8.67 1.54 -8.78
C ILE A 188 -8.88 2.83 -7.98
N ASN A 189 -7.87 3.72 -7.96
CA ASN A 189 -7.98 5.02 -7.30
C ASN A 189 -9.18 5.83 -7.80
N LYS A 190 -9.36 5.92 -9.13
CA LYS A 190 -10.40 6.75 -9.76
C LYS A 190 -11.79 6.10 -9.67
N GLU A 191 -11.91 4.81 -9.99
CA GLU A 191 -13.21 4.12 -10.04
C GLU A 191 -13.81 3.90 -8.64
N PHE A 192 -12.98 3.57 -7.65
CA PHE A 192 -13.45 3.30 -6.28
C PHE A 192 -13.22 4.47 -5.31
N ASN A 193 -12.66 5.59 -5.78
CA ASN A 193 -12.31 6.76 -4.94
C ASN A 193 -11.45 6.36 -3.71
N ILE A 194 -10.55 5.37 -3.89
CA ILE A 194 -9.63 4.90 -2.85
C ILE A 194 -8.41 5.83 -2.82
N THR A 195 -8.03 6.33 -1.65
CA THR A 195 -6.77 7.06 -1.47
C THR A 195 -5.60 6.10 -1.57
N ILE A 196 -4.55 6.47 -2.31
CA ILE A 196 -3.36 5.63 -2.47
C ILE A 196 -2.13 6.36 -1.97
N LEU A 197 -1.34 5.70 -1.11
CA LEU A 197 0.01 6.10 -0.74
C LEU A 197 0.99 5.02 -1.20
N CYS A 198 1.86 5.37 -2.13
CA CYS A 198 2.69 4.42 -2.86
C CYS A 198 4.18 4.78 -2.74
N ASN A 199 4.99 3.89 -2.19
CA ASN A 199 6.45 4.02 -2.25
C ASN A 199 6.95 3.62 -3.63
N LEU A 200 7.77 4.48 -4.23
CA LEU A 200 8.40 4.23 -5.52
C LEU A 200 9.87 4.66 -5.50
N HIS A 201 10.68 4.06 -6.40
CA HIS A 201 12.03 4.51 -6.72
C HIS A 201 12.09 5.19 -8.10
N GLN A 202 11.14 4.87 -8.98
CA GLN A 202 11.13 5.35 -10.37
C GLN A 202 10.36 6.66 -10.46
N ILE A 203 11.08 7.75 -10.70
CA ILE A 203 10.55 9.11 -10.83
C ILE A 203 9.50 9.19 -11.94
N GLU A 204 9.77 8.54 -13.07
CA GLU A 204 8.88 8.52 -14.23
C GLU A 204 7.50 7.93 -13.92
N LEU A 205 7.45 6.83 -13.15
CA LEU A 205 6.19 6.22 -12.72
C LEU A 205 5.45 7.12 -11.73
N ALA A 206 6.17 7.70 -10.76
CA ALA A 206 5.59 8.63 -9.80
C ALA A 206 4.97 9.84 -10.52
N THR A 207 5.69 10.46 -11.44
CA THR A 207 5.22 11.63 -12.19
C THR A 207 4.03 11.30 -13.10
N ARG A 208 4.01 10.10 -13.70
CA ARG A 208 2.95 9.70 -14.64
C ARG A 208 1.63 9.35 -13.94
N TYR A 209 1.69 8.69 -12.76
CA TYR A 209 0.51 8.06 -12.17
C TYR A 209 -0.01 8.75 -10.92
N SER A 210 0.82 9.53 -10.20
CA SER A 210 0.40 10.20 -8.97
C SER A 210 -0.16 11.59 -9.24
N ASP A 211 -0.92 12.10 -8.31
CA ASP A 211 -1.40 13.47 -8.30
C ASP A 211 -0.38 14.38 -7.58
N ARG A 212 0.42 13.80 -6.66
CA ARG A 212 1.38 14.50 -5.80
C ARG A 212 2.55 13.58 -5.43
N ILE A 213 3.72 14.17 -5.24
CA ILE A 213 4.96 13.47 -4.89
C ILE A 213 5.55 14.07 -3.63
N VAL A 214 5.90 13.20 -2.69
CA VAL A 214 6.60 13.53 -1.44
C VAL A 214 8.01 12.96 -1.54
N GLY A 215 9.02 13.81 -1.41
CA GLY A 215 10.42 13.40 -1.36
C GLY A 215 10.86 13.12 0.07
N LEU A 216 11.31 11.90 0.36
CA LEU A 216 11.80 11.48 1.67
C LEU A 216 13.29 11.14 1.60
N LEU A 217 14.09 11.77 2.47
CA LEU A 217 15.52 11.50 2.62
C LEU A 217 15.87 11.42 4.11
N ASP A 218 16.62 10.39 4.50
CA ASP A 218 17.10 10.20 5.87
C ASP A 218 16.04 10.40 6.97
N GLY A 219 14.82 9.92 6.72
CA GLY A 219 13.71 9.99 7.66
C GLY A 219 12.98 11.34 7.71
N ALA A 220 13.30 12.30 6.84
CA ALA A 220 12.68 13.62 6.78
C ALA A 220 12.06 13.89 5.40
N ILE A 221 10.95 14.64 5.37
CA ILE A 221 10.36 15.13 4.11
C ILE A 221 11.18 16.31 3.63
N MET A 222 11.71 16.22 2.41
CA MET A 222 12.50 17.26 1.76
C MET A 222 11.62 18.17 0.89
N PHE A 223 10.61 17.61 0.25
CA PHE A 223 9.62 18.35 -0.53
C PHE A 223 8.29 17.59 -0.55
N ASP A 224 7.22 18.31 -0.85
CA ASP A 224 5.85 17.82 -0.94
C ASP A 224 5.11 18.67 -1.98
N GLU A 225 5.02 18.17 -3.23
CA GLU A 225 4.60 18.95 -4.38
C GLU A 225 3.62 18.19 -5.28
N SER A 226 2.73 18.92 -5.94
CA SER A 226 1.93 18.33 -7.02
C SER A 226 2.85 17.89 -8.17
N THR A 227 2.47 16.83 -8.89
CA THR A 227 3.27 16.31 -10.00
C THR A 227 3.55 17.34 -11.10
N GLN A 228 2.68 18.35 -11.25
CA GLN A 228 2.85 19.43 -12.22
C GLN A 228 4.00 20.41 -11.85
N ASN A 229 4.33 20.50 -10.57
CA ASN A 229 5.34 21.44 -10.04
C ASN A 229 6.71 20.75 -9.83
N ILE A 230 6.79 19.44 -9.97
CA ILE A 230 8.04 18.69 -9.79
C ILE A 230 9.06 19.12 -10.84
N ASN A 231 10.25 19.44 -10.38
CA ASN A 231 11.38 19.85 -11.21
C ASN A 231 12.68 19.14 -10.78
N LYS A 232 13.76 19.36 -11.54
CA LYS A 232 15.06 18.74 -11.26
C LYS A 232 15.62 19.11 -9.87
N ALA A 233 15.34 20.31 -9.37
CA ALA A 233 15.83 20.75 -8.06
C ALA A 233 15.17 19.92 -6.93
N ASN A 234 13.87 19.62 -7.03
CA ASN A 234 13.19 18.73 -6.06
C ASN A 234 13.84 17.34 -6.07
N ILE A 235 14.05 16.75 -7.26
CA ILE A 235 14.63 15.42 -7.40
C ILE A 235 16.06 15.37 -6.85
N ASN A 236 16.88 16.40 -7.10
CA ASN A 236 18.24 16.49 -6.60
C ASN A 236 18.34 16.65 -5.07
N GLN A 237 17.25 17.00 -4.38
CA GLN A 237 17.20 17.02 -2.92
C GLN A 237 17.20 15.62 -2.31
N ILE A 238 16.75 14.62 -3.04
CA ILE A 238 16.62 13.25 -2.54
C ILE A 238 17.55 12.25 -3.26
N TYR A 239 18.00 12.56 -4.47
CA TYR A 239 18.96 11.75 -5.23
C TYR A 239 20.16 12.63 -5.60
N GLN A 240 21.22 12.50 -4.85
CA GLN A 240 22.53 13.12 -5.14
C GLN A 240 23.35 12.26 -6.09
#